data_87f60b68c23d74ebb552e66c41a0ecd0
#
_entry.id   87f60b68c23d74ebb552e66c41a0ecd0
#
_cell.length_a   1.000
_cell.length_b   1.000
_cell.length_c   1.000
_cell.angle_alpha   90.00
_cell.angle_beta   90.00
_cell.angle_gamma   90.00
#
_symmetry.space_group_name_H-M   'P 1'
#
loop_
_entity.id
_entity.type
_entity.pdbx_description
1 polymer ?
#
loop_
_entity_poly.entity_id
_entity_poly.type
_entity_poly.pdbx_seq_one_letter_code
_entity_poly.pdbx_strand_id
1 'polypeptide(L)'
;MKKFTYSILIPSFNGLTLLKKHLPTIIKHSQRVDAIMIVDDGSTDGTVEFLKKEYPKVKVLHNRNNFGFPKSVNLGVRNVTTDLFVLLNNDVSVTNGYLESAIKRFDNPKVFAVTLNETTSSWPQVSWSEKLQYVRGEEKDRAHYSAWASGGSAIFRKSIWDNLSGFDEVYSPGYWEDIDIGWRAWKAGYTIIWEPDAKVILEHESSFNKFDKNNLNLIKQRNELVFYWKNITDPVMRREHLHYLLRHSLTHPGYLKVIIAAINKLPTQVKNEEKLTDRQILAMVNQPFS
;
A
#
# COMPACT_ATOMS: atom_id res chain seq x y z
N MET A 1 15.13 -8.13 -22.80
CA MET A 1 14.35 -7.84 -21.56
C MET A 1 14.94 -8.66 -20.42
N LYS A 2 15.26 -8.04 -19.29
CA LYS A 2 15.71 -8.74 -18.08
C LYS A 2 14.55 -9.60 -17.58
N LYS A 3 14.78 -10.88 -17.34
CA LYS A 3 13.76 -11.75 -16.78
C LYS A 3 13.75 -11.56 -15.26
N PHE A 4 12.77 -10.82 -14.71
CA PHE A 4 12.60 -10.67 -13.27
C PHE A 4 12.01 -11.94 -12.66
N THR A 5 12.53 -12.32 -11.50
CA THR A 5 11.89 -13.28 -10.60
C THR A 5 10.85 -12.54 -9.75
N TYR A 6 9.72 -13.20 -9.41
CA TYR A 6 8.70 -12.56 -8.57
C TYR A 6 7.90 -13.56 -7.75
N SER A 7 7.53 -13.13 -6.55
CA SER A 7 6.66 -13.86 -5.61
C SER A 7 5.36 -13.11 -5.39
N ILE A 8 4.30 -13.82 -5.03
CA ILE A 8 3.03 -13.22 -4.60
C ILE A 8 2.96 -13.28 -3.08
N LEU A 9 2.60 -12.18 -2.45
CA LEU A 9 2.40 -12.02 -1.02
C LEU A 9 0.95 -11.63 -0.74
N ILE A 10 0.27 -12.40 0.12
CA ILE A 10 -1.13 -12.18 0.49
C ILE A 10 -1.22 -12.10 2.02
N PRO A 11 -1.37 -10.91 2.62
CA PRO A 11 -1.69 -10.78 4.03
C PRO A 11 -3.16 -11.18 4.27
N SER A 12 -3.43 -11.87 5.37
CA SER A 12 -4.78 -12.35 5.69
C SER A 12 -5.00 -12.40 7.20
N PHE A 13 -6.18 -11.99 7.64
CA PHE A 13 -6.67 -12.15 9.02
C PHE A 13 -8.13 -12.57 9.01
N ASN A 14 -8.44 -13.74 9.57
CA ASN A 14 -9.78 -14.36 9.54
C ASN A 14 -10.39 -14.34 8.14
N GLY A 15 -9.58 -14.73 7.15
CA GLY A 15 -9.87 -14.60 5.72
C GLY A 15 -10.22 -15.91 5.02
N LEU A 16 -10.62 -16.96 5.74
CA LEU A 16 -10.89 -18.28 5.17
C LEU A 16 -11.87 -18.24 3.98
N THR A 17 -12.97 -17.50 4.13
CA THR A 17 -13.99 -17.40 3.07
C THR A 17 -13.44 -16.70 1.83
N LEU A 18 -12.70 -15.60 2.02
CA LEU A 18 -12.11 -14.84 0.92
C LEU A 18 -11.02 -15.64 0.21
N LEU A 19 -10.14 -16.30 0.95
CA LEU A 19 -9.10 -17.15 0.36
C LEU A 19 -9.68 -18.34 -0.41
N LYS A 20 -10.75 -18.97 0.08
CA LYS A 20 -11.46 -20.01 -0.69
C LYS A 20 -11.96 -19.51 -2.03
N LYS A 21 -12.41 -18.26 -2.09
CA LYS A 21 -12.97 -17.64 -3.30
C LYS A 21 -11.88 -17.15 -4.26
N HIS A 22 -10.87 -16.45 -3.77
CA HIS A 22 -9.93 -15.69 -4.61
C HIS A 22 -8.62 -16.41 -4.90
N LEU A 23 -8.08 -17.21 -3.96
CA LEU A 23 -6.80 -17.90 -4.12
C LEU A 23 -6.75 -18.83 -5.36
N PRO A 24 -7.83 -19.56 -5.73
CA PRO A 24 -7.83 -20.35 -6.96
C PRO A 24 -7.53 -19.54 -8.23
N THR A 25 -8.07 -18.31 -8.33
CA THR A 25 -7.81 -17.44 -9.50
C THR A 25 -6.36 -16.96 -9.53
N ILE A 26 -5.80 -16.62 -8.37
CA ILE A 26 -4.40 -16.21 -8.24
C ILE A 26 -3.48 -17.34 -8.67
N ILE A 27 -3.69 -18.57 -8.19
CA ILE A 27 -2.89 -19.74 -8.56
C ILE A 27 -3.02 -20.04 -10.07
N LYS A 28 -4.22 -19.99 -10.61
CA LYS A 28 -4.50 -20.30 -12.03
C LYS A 28 -3.80 -19.32 -12.98
N HIS A 29 -3.82 -18.02 -12.66
CA HIS A 29 -3.32 -16.97 -13.55
C HIS A 29 -1.88 -16.51 -13.23
N SER A 30 -1.21 -17.16 -12.26
CA SER A 30 0.16 -16.84 -11.84
C SER A 30 1.12 -18.03 -11.94
N GLN A 31 0.99 -18.84 -12.99
CA GLN A 31 1.74 -20.11 -13.16
C GLN A 31 3.27 -19.93 -13.25
N ARG A 32 3.74 -18.70 -13.56
CA ARG A 32 5.17 -18.39 -13.69
C ARG A 32 5.76 -17.72 -12.44
N VAL A 33 4.99 -17.68 -11.35
CA VAL A 33 5.45 -17.13 -10.08
C VAL A 33 6.42 -18.08 -9.39
N ASP A 34 7.49 -17.53 -8.80
CA ASP A 34 8.48 -18.34 -8.08
C ASP A 34 7.91 -18.89 -6.75
N ALA A 35 7.07 -18.12 -6.08
CA ALA A 35 6.37 -18.54 -4.85
C ALA A 35 5.08 -17.77 -4.62
N ILE A 36 4.09 -18.43 -4.01
CA ILE A 36 2.93 -17.78 -3.40
C ILE A 36 3.06 -17.93 -1.88
N MET A 37 2.98 -16.80 -1.18
CA MET A 37 3.12 -16.72 0.26
C MET A 37 1.90 -16.05 0.88
N ILE A 38 1.32 -16.67 1.90
CA ILE A 38 0.26 -16.08 2.70
C ILE A 38 0.83 -15.77 4.08
N VAL A 39 0.66 -14.52 4.53
CA VAL A 39 0.95 -14.11 5.90
C VAL A 39 -0.35 -14.08 6.66
N ASP A 40 -0.56 -15.11 7.46
CA ASP A 40 -1.70 -15.21 8.35
C ASP A 40 -1.44 -14.45 9.64
N ASP A 41 -2.22 -13.41 9.88
CA ASP A 41 -2.01 -12.48 11.01
C ASP A 41 -2.79 -12.90 12.27
N GLY A 42 -2.66 -14.16 12.65
CA GLY A 42 -3.27 -14.70 13.88
C GLY A 42 -4.73 -15.05 13.72
N SER A 43 -5.11 -15.65 12.59
CA SER A 43 -6.48 -16.12 12.33
C SER A 43 -6.91 -17.24 13.28
N THR A 44 -8.22 -17.25 13.58
CA THR A 44 -8.88 -18.27 14.43
C THR A 44 -10.02 -18.97 13.73
N ASP A 45 -10.21 -18.72 12.44
CA ASP A 45 -11.33 -19.21 11.61
C ASP A 45 -11.02 -20.50 10.82
N GLY A 46 -9.86 -21.16 11.10
CA GLY A 46 -9.42 -22.35 10.39
C GLY A 46 -8.66 -22.05 9.08
N THR A 47 -8.27 -20.80 8.83
CA THR A 47 -7.49 -20.40 7.64
C THR A 47 -6.22 -21.22 7.47
N VAL A 48 -5.42 -21.38 8.53
CA VAL A 48 -4.10 -22.04 8.47
C VAL A 48 -4.25 -23.53 8.15
N GLU A 49 -5.19 -24.22 8.80
CA GLU A 49 -5.49 -25.63 8.58
C GLU A 49 -5.97 -25.88 7.15
N PHE A 50 -6.87 -25.02 6.67
CA PHE A 50 -7.35 -25.07 5.29
C PHE A 50 -6.21 -24.94 4.27
N LEU A 51 -5.33 -23.94 4.44
CA LEU A 51 -4.22 -23.72 3.53
C LEU A 51 -3.23 -24.88 3.51
N LYS A 52 -2.88 -25.41 4.68
CA LYS A 52 -1.98 -26.59 4.78
C LYS A 52 -2.54 -27.81 4.10
N LYS A 53 -3.86 -28.03 4.20
CA LYS A 53 -4.53 -29.19 3.63
C LYS A 53 -4.74 -29.06 2.11
N GLU A 54 -5.33 -27.95 1.67
CA GLU A 54 -5.78 -27.80 0.29
C GLU A 54 -4.70 -27.20 -0.64
N TYR A 55 -3.75 -26.43 -0.08
CA TYR A 55 -2.71 -25.72 -0.83
C TYR A 55 -1.30 -25.95 -0.25
N PRO A 56 -0.79 -27.18 -0.19
CA PRO A 56 0.49 -27.50 0.47
C PRO A 56 1.72 -26.88 -0.19
N LYS A 57 1.59 -26.37 -1.43
CA LYS A 57 2.65 -25.63 -2.13
C LYS A 57 2.69 -24.14 -1.79
N VAL A 58 1.64 -23.61 -1.18
CA VAL A 58 1.59 -22.21 -0.71
C VAL A 58 2.35 -22.09 0.59
N LYS A 59 3.32 -21.17 0.65
CA LYS A 59 4.07 -20.90 1.89
C LYS A 59 3.18 -20.11 2.85
N VAL A 60 2.96 -20.63 4.05
CA VAL A 60 2.18 -19.95 5.09
C VAL A 60 3.12 -19.48 6.20
N LEU A 61 3.14 -18.17 6.43
CA LEU A 61 3.74 -17.55 7.62
C LEU A 61 2.62 -17.21 8.59
N HIS A 62 2.67 -17.77 9.80
CA HIS A 62 1.62 -17.58 10.79
C HIS A 62 2.11 -16.76 11.99
N ASN A 63 1.45 -15.64 12.25
CA ASN A 63 1.62 -14.84 13.46
C ASN A 63 0.78 -15.40 14.62
N ARG A 64 1.30 -15.37 15.84
CA ARG A 64 0.53 -15.79 17.02
C ARG A 64 -0.63 -14.86 17.37
N ASN A 65 -0.53 -13.58 17.02
CA ASN A 65 -1.51 -12.54 17.30
C ASN A 65 -1.69 -11.66 16.06
N ASN A 66 -2.79 -10.91 16.00
CA ASN A 66 -2.99 -9.88 15.00
C ASN A 66 -2.09 -8.67 15.30
N PHE A 67 -1.09 -8.44 14.44
CA PHE A 67 -0.16 -7.29 14.53
C PHE A 67 -0.54 -6.15 13.59
N GLY A 68 -1.51 -6.37 12.70
CA GLY A 68 -1.97 -5.43 11.70
C GLY A 68 -1.23 -5.51 10.36
N PHE A 69 -1.82 -4.87 9.36
CA PHE A 69 -1.42 -4.99 7.97
C PHE A 69 0.05 -4.63 7.70
N PRO A 70 0.61 -3.47 8.15
CA PRO A 70 1.99 -3.10 7.85
C PRO A 70 3.01 -4.11 8.37
N LYS A 71 2.81 -4.62 9.60
CA LYS A 71 3.71 -5.60 10.21
C LYS A 71 3.66 -6.94 9.49
N SER A 72 2.48 -7.39 9.13
CA SER A 72 2.28 -8.65 8.41
C SER A 72 2.89 -8.60 7.02
N VAL A 73 2.72 -7.50 6.28
CA VAL A 73 3.37 -7.30 4.99
C VAL A 73 4.90 -7.28 5.14
N ASN A 74 5.44 -6.51 6.09
CA ASN A 74 6.88 -6.45 6.33
C ASN A 74 7.45 -7.84 6.68
N LEU A 75 6.76 -8.63 7.50
CA LEU A 75 7.17 -10.01 7.79
C LEU A 75 7.24 -10.86 6.53
N GLY A 76 6.21 -10.77 5.69
CA GLY A 76 6.16 -11.47 4.42
C GLY A 76 7.32 -11.07 3.52
N VAL A 77 7.53 -9.76 3.31
CA VAL A 77 8.59 -9.25 2.42
C VAL A 77 9.99 -9.63 2.90
N ARG A 78 10.24 -9.72 4.21
CA ARG A 78 11.53 -10.27 4.73
C ARG A 78 11.79 -11.71 4.30
N ASN A 79 10.76 -12.47 3.95
CA ASN A 79 10.85 -13.85 3.46
C ASN A 79 10.82 -13.96 1.93
N VAL A 80 10.69 -12.86 1.21
CA VAL A 80 10.78 -12.80 -0.26
C VAL A 80 12.26 -12.77 -0.68
N THR A 81 12.62 -13.64 -1.63
CA THR A 81 13.98 -13.75 -2.19
C THR A 81 14.05 -13.34 -3.66
N THR A 82 12.93 -12.99 -4.26
CA THR A 82 12.81 -12.61 -5.68
C THR A 82 13.07 -11.12 -5.90
N ASP A 83 13.33 -10.71 -7.15
CA ASP A 83 13.59 -9.32 -7.55
C ASP A 83 12.38 -8.41 -7.26
N LEU A 84 11.17 -8.95 -7.51
CA LEU A 84 9.90 -8.26 -7.33
C LEU A 84 9.00 -9.08 -6.40
N PHE A 85 8.04 -8.40 -5.77
CA PHE A 85 6.91 -9.07 -5.14
C PHE A 85 5.60 -8.39 -5.51
N VAL A 86 4.57 -9.20 -5.69
CA VAL A 86 3.20 -8.76 -5.94
C VAL A 86 2.45 -8.81 -4.61
N LEU A 87 2.01 -7.68 -4.12
CA LEU A 87 1.19 -7.60 -2.92
C LEU A 87 -0.28 -7.60 -3.35
N LEU A 88 -1.03 -8.60 -2.91
CA LEU A 88 -2.47 -8.73 -3.17
C LEU A 88 -3.20 -8.91 -1.85
N ASN A 89 -4.29 -8.18 -1.67
CA ASN A 89 -5.23 -8.47 -0.58
C ASN A 89 -5.95 -9.80 -0.83
N ASN A 90 -6.47 -10.41 0.22
CA ASN A 90 -7.17 -11.69 0.15
C ASN A 90 -8.57 -11.61 -0.49
N ASP A 91 -9.07 -10.41 -0.81
CA ASP A 91 -10.32 -10.12 -1.52
C ASP A 91 -10.10 -9.71 -2.99
N VAL A 92 -8.90 -9.96 -3.53
CA VAL A 92 -8.54 -9.65 -4.92
C VAL A 92 -8.61 -10.91 -5.79
N SER A 93 -9.37 -10.84 -6.88
CA SER A 93 -9.30 -11.78 -8.00
C SER A 93 -8.44 -11.21 -9.12
N VAL A 94 -7.67 -12.06 -9.77
CA VAL A 94 -6.82 -11.68 -10.89
C VAL A 94 -7.31 -12.24 -12.22
N THR A 95 -7.00 -11.53 -13.30
CA THR A 95 -7.33 -11.93 -14.66
C THR A 95 -6.10 -12.47 -15.40
N ASN A 96 -6.31 -13.13 -16.54
CA ASN A 96 -5.19 -13.58 -17.36
C ASN A 96 -4.35 -12.38 -17.84
N GLY A 97 -3.02 -12.48 -17.75
CA GLY A 97 -2.12 -11.46 -18.26
C GLY A 97 -1.93 -10.22 -17.36
N TYR A 98 -2.45 -10.22 -16.14
CA TYR A 98 -2.44 -9.04 -15.25
C TYR A 98 -1.03 -8.56 -14.83
N LEU A 99 -0.01 -9.39 -14.99
CA LEU A 99 1.38 -9.05 -14.60
C LEU A 99 2.25 -8.63 -15.78
N GLU A 100 1.92 -9.05 -17.01
CA GLU A 100 2.82 -8.92 -18.15
C GLU A 100 3.13 -7.47 -18.52
N SER A 101 2.14 -6.59 -18.54
CA SER A 101 2.31 -5.15 -18.80
C SER A 101 3.05 -4.47 -17.65
N ALA A 102 2.66 -4.78 -16.42
CA ALA A 102 3.21 -4.17 -15.21
C ALA A 102 4.69 -4.54 -15.00
N ILE A 103 5.09 -5.81 -15.21
CA ILE A 103 6.47 -6.25 -15.02
C ILE A 103 7.43 -5.54 -15.99
N LYS A 104 7.00 -5.23 -17.23
CA LYS A 104 7.81 -4.50 -18.21
C LYS A 104 8.23 -3.11 -17.71
N ARG A 105 7.44 -2.47 -16.86
CA ARG A 105 7.76 -1.15 -16.30
C ARG A 105 9.03 -1.19 -15.43
N PHE A 106 9.36 -2.34 -14.86
CA PHE A 106 10.55 -2.51 -14.04
C PHE A 106 11.87 -2.60 -14.83
N ASP A 107 11.83 -2.58 -16.16
CA ASP A 107 13.04 -2.39 -16.96
C ASP A 107 13.70 -1.04 -16.65
N ASN A 108 12.96 -0.02 -16.26
CA ASN A 108 13.48 1.21 -15.67
C ASN A 108 13.86 0.97 -14.19
N PRO A 109 15.16 1.11 -13.82
CA PRO A 109 15.63 0.83 -12.46
C PRO A 109 15.10 1.82 -11.41
N LYS A 110 14.56 2.98 -11.82
CA LYS A 110 13.95 3.95 -10.91
C LYS A 110 12.52 3.59 -10.52
N VAL A 111 11.87 2.64 -11.20
CA VAL A 111 10.52 2.21 -10.85
C VAL A 111 10.56 1.40 -9.57
N PHE A 112 9.96 1.97 -8.52
CA PHE A 112 9.78 1.34 -7.23
C PHE A 112 8.59 0.39 -7.24
N ALA A 113 7.44 0.88 -7.73
CA ALA A 113 6.22 0.11 -7.70
C ALA A 113 5.34 0.38 -8.92
N VAL A 114 4.52 -0.62 -9.25
CA VAL A 114 3.46 -0.53 -10.25
C VAL A 114 2.15 -0.93 -9.57
N THR A 115 1.23 0.03 -9.43
CA THR A 115 -0.12 -0.26 -8.94
C THR A 115 -0.97 -0.83 -10.07
N LEU A 116 -1.72 -1.88 -9.75
CA LEU A 116 -2.56 -2.58 -10.71
C LEU A 116 -3.88 -1.83 -10.90
N ASN A 117 -4.53 -2.06 -12.04
CA ASN A 117 -5.81 -1.44 -12.37
C ASN A 117 -6.95 -2.24 -11.70
N GLU A 118 -7.36 -1.79 -10.55
CA GLU A 118 -8.62 -2.24 -9.93
C GLU A 118 -9.78 -1.74 -10.78
N THR A 119 -10.68 -2.60 -11.19
CA THR A 119 -11.76 -2.26 -12.14
C THR A 119 -12.66 -1.12 -11.67
N THR A 120 -12.69 -0.86 -10.37
CA THR A 120 -13.47 0.21 -9.73
C THR A 120 -12.65 1.45 -9.40
N SER A 121 -11.33 1.44 -9.62
CA SER A 121 -10.42 2.53 -9.27
C SER A 121 -9.51 2.92 -10.45
N SER A 122 -8.73 3.96 -10.28
CA SER A 122 -7.70 4.41 -11.22
C SER A 122 -6.57 5.10 -10.41
N TRP A 123 -5.59 5.68 -11.10
CA TRP A 123 -4.56 6.48 -10.44
C TRP A 123 -5.18 7.68 -9.67
N PRO A 124 -4.63 8.06 -8.51
CA PRO A 124 -5.09 9.24 -7.79
C PRO A 124 -4.51 10.52 -8.42
N GLN A 125 -5.38 11.45 -8.79
CA GLN A 125 -5.00 12.82 -9.08
C GLN A 125 -4.90 13.58 -7.75
N VAL A 126 -3.73 14.14 -7.45
CA VAL A 126 -3.41 14.65 -6.11
C VAL A 126 -3.17 16.16 -6.16
N SER A 127 -3.67 16.87 -5.16
CA SER A 127 -3.40 18.29 -4.96
C SER A 127 -3.19 18.60 -3.48
N TRP A 128 -2.67 19.79 -3.20
CA TRP A 128 -2.52 20.30 -1.84
C TRP A 128 -3.45 21.49 -1.62
N SER A 129 -4.27 21.38 -0.57
CA SER A 129 -5.05 22.48 -0.03
C SER A 129 -5.14 22.30 1.49
N GLU A 130 -4.16 22.86 2.22
CA GLU A 130 -3.97 22.70 3.68
C GLU A 130 -3.73 21.24 4.13
N LYS A 131 -4.09 20.29 3.30
CA LYS A 131 -3.86 18.86 3.38
C LYS A 131 -3.89 18.24 1.99
N LEU A 132 -3.45 16.99 1.89
CA LEU A 132 -3.51 16.23 0.65
C LEU A 132 -4.98 15.99 0.27
N GLN A 133 -5.34 16.40 -0.94
CA GLN A 133 -6.61 16.10 -1.56
C GLN A 133 -6.35 15.14 -2.71
N TYR A 134 -7.24 14.19 -2.94
CA TYR A 134 -7.14 13.34 -4.10
C TYR A 134 -8.51 13.00 -4.66
N VAL A 135 -8.57 12.92 -5.96
CA VAL A 135 -9.74 12.47 -6.73
C VAL A 135 -9.30 11.35 -7.67
N ARG A 136 -10.24 10.59 -8.15
CA ARG A 136 -9.98 9.55 -9.12
C ARG A 136 -9.58 10.18 -10.46
N GLY A 137 -8.48 9.73 -11.05
CA GLY A 137 -8.04 10.14 -12.39
C GLY A 137 -9.04 9.67 -13.46
N GLU A 138 -9.26 10.50 -14.46
CA GLU A 138 -10.25 10.24 -15.52
C GLU A 138 -9.66 9.41 -16.67
N GLU A 139 -8.40 9.64 -17.03
CA GLU A 139 -7.68 8.90 -18.07
C GLU A 139 -7.38 7.47 -17.65
N LYS A 140 -7.82 6.48 -18.44
CA LYS A 140 -7.73 5.06 -18.09
C LYS A 140 -7.11 4.16 -19.16
N ASP A 141 -6.70 4.73 -20.26
CA ASP A 141 -6.21 4.03 -21.45
C ASP A 141 -4.69 4.09 -21.60
N ARG A 142 -4.01 4.88 -20.78
CA ARG A 142 -2.55 4.96 -20.74
C ARG A 142 -2.02 4.92 -19.30
N ALA A 143 -0.75 4.53 -19.17
CA ALA A 143 -0.08 4.53 -17.88
C ALA A 143 0.11 5.95 -17.32
N HIS A 144 -0.03 6.10 -16.02
CA HIS A 144 0.18 7.35 -15.30
C HIS A 144 1.21 7.18 -14.17
N TYR A 145 1.88 8.27 -13.83
CA TYR A 145 2.50 8.33 -12.52
C TYR A 145 1.43 8.26 -11.42
N SER A 146 1.78 7.68 -10.30
CA SER A 146 0.90 7.56 -9.15
C SER A 146 1.61 8.05 -7.90
N ALA A 147 0.91 8.78 -7.03
CA ALA A 147 1.50 9.27 -5.78
C ALA A 147 1.85 8.12 -4.82
N TRP A 148 1.12 7.02 -4.88
CA TRP A 148 1.37 5.77 -4.15
C TRP A 148 0.94 4.55 -4.95
N ALA A 149 1.41 3.40 -4.56
CA ALA A 149 0.90 2.12 -5.06
C ALA A 149 -0.10 1.56 -4.06
N SER A 150 -1.21 0.98 -4.55
CA SER A 150 -2.22 0.36 -3.69
C SER A 150 -1.59 -0.69 -2.76
N GLY A 151 -1.84 -0.58 -1.47
CA GLY A 151 -1.43 -1.61 -0.49
C GLY A 151 -2.11 -2.96 -0.70
N GLY A 152 -3.15 -3.02 -1.53
CA GLY A 152 -3.92 -4.24 -1.80
C GLY A 152 -3.73 -4.85 -3.18
N SER A 153 -3.09 -4.15 -4.13
CA SER A 153 -2.94 -4.63 -5.51
C SER A 153 -1.79 -3.91 -6.22
N ALA A 154 -0.55 -4.26 -5.91
CA ALA A 154 0.62 -3.65 -6.54
C ALA A 154 1.80 -4.60 -6.64
N ILE A 155 2.74 -4.28 -7.53
CA ILE A 155 4.05 -4.94 -7.65
C ILE A 155 5.10 -3.97 -7.14
N PHE A 156 6.03 -4.48 -6.34
CA PHE A 156 7.11 -3.70 -5.76
C PHE A 156 8.48 -4.29 -6.11
N ARG A 157 9.48 -3.42 -6.30
CA ARG A 157 10.89 -3.82 -6.40
C ARG A 157 11.44 -4.03 -5.00
N LYS A 158 11.82 -5.28 -4.70
CA LYS A 158 12.31 -5.71 -3.38
C LYS A 158 13.50 -4.87 -2.88
N SER A 159 14.50 -4.62 -3.74
CA SER A 159 15.69 -3.86 -3.34
C SER A 159 15.38 -2.41 -2.94
N ILE A 160 14.42 -1.75 -3.61
CA ILE A 160 14.01 -0.39 -3.24
C ILE A 160 13.14 -0.41 -1.98
N TRP A 161 12.27 -1.42 -1.83
CA TRP A 161 11.49 -1.63 -0.61
C TRP A 161 12.40 -1.75 0.61
N ASP A 162 13.47 -2.54 0.52
CA ASP A 162 14.45 -2.71 1.60
C ASP A 162 15.18 -1.39 1.91
N ASN A 163 15.61 -0.66 0.88
CA ASN A 163 16.24 0.65 1.04
C ASN A 163 15.33 1.68 1.75
N LEU A 164 14.02 1.57 1.51
CA LEU A 164 13.01 2.40 2.16
C LEU A 164 12.56 1.84 3.51
N SER A 165 13.11 0.71 3.97
CA SER A 165 12.76 0.02 5.22
C SER A 165 11.30 -0.46 5.29
N GLY A 166 10.65 -0.66 4.14
CA GLY A 166 9.29 -1.17 4.03
C GLY A 166 8.22 -0.22 4.54
N PHE A 167 7.06 -0.79 4.90
CA PHE A 167 6.00 -0.02 5.56
C PHE A 167 6.41 0.41 6.96
N ASP A 168 6.11 1.65 7.32
CA ASP A 168 6.31 2.10 8.70
C ASP A 168 5.20 1.52 9.60
N GLU A 169 5.62 0.75 10.60
CA GLU A 169 4.71 0.05 11.51
C GLU A 169 3.95 0.98 12.45
N VAL A 170 4.29 2.28 12.47
CA VAL A 170 3.55 3.33 13.19
C VAL A 170 2.10 3.42 12.72
N TYR A 171 1.83 3.09 11.46
CA TYR A 171 0.51 3.09 10.86
C TYR A 171 -0.36 1.90 11.24
N SER A 172 0.16 0.93 12.02
CA SER A 172 -0.65 -0.20 12.48
C SER A 172 -1.92 0.27 13.22
N PRO A 173 -3.07 -0.43 12.99
CA PRO A 173 -3.24 -1.68 12.27
C PRO A 173 -3.34 -1.55 10.74
N GLY A 174 -3.38 -0.34 10.16
CA GLY A 174 -3.42 -0.09 8.72
C GLY A 174 -3.90 1.31 8.38
N TYR A 175 -3.94 1.63 7.08
CA TYR A 175 -4.19 2.91 6.43
C TYR A 175 -3.04 3.91 6.54
N TRP A 176 -2.71 4.54 5.41
CA TRP A 176 -1.65 5.52 5.20
C TRP A 176 -0.22 4.94 5.09
N GLU A 177 -0.01 3.65 5.35
CA GLU A 177 1.30 3.01 5.16
C GLU A 177 1.75 2.99 3.69
N ASP A 178 0.80 2.80 2.77
CA ASP A 178 1.03 2.80 1.32
C ASP A 178 1.29 4.21 0.79
N ILE A 179 0.55 5.21 1.28
CA ILE A 179 0.78 6.62 0.95
C ILE A 179 2.15 7.06 1.49
N ASP A 180 2.50 6.65 2.71
CA ASP A 180 3.77 6.97 3.36
C ASP A 180 4.97 6.43 2.56
N ILE A 181 4.97 5.13 2.24
CA ILE A 181 6.09 4.55 1.49
C ILE A 181 6.15 5.12 0.07
N GLY A 182 5.00 5.43 -0.53
CA GLY A 182 4.91 6.09 -1.82
C GLY A 182 5.58 7.46 -1.80
N TRP A 183 5.26 8.29 -0.80
CA TRP A 183 5.86 9.61 -0.65
C TRP A 183 7.37 9.54 -0.39
N ARG A 184 7.82 8.62 0.47
CA ARG A 184 9.25 8.36 0.73
C ARG A 184 9.99 7.89 -0.52
N ALA A 185 9.36 7.08 -1.35
CA ALA A 185 9.93 6.64 -2.62
C ALA A 185 10.14 7.81 -3.58
N TRP A 186 9.12 8.67 -3.74
CA TRP A 186 9.23 9.88 -4.55
C TRP A 186 10.32 10.82 -4.03
N LYS A 187 10.36 11.08 -2.73
CA LYS A 187 11.42 11.89 -2.11
C LYS A 187 12.82 11.34 -2.38
N ALA A 188 12.98 10.03 -2.39
CA ALA A 188 14.24 9.35 -2.73
C ALA A 188 14.54 9.32 -4.24
N GLY A 189 13.67 9.89 -5.10
CA GLY A 189 13.84 9.97 -6.56
C GLY A 189 13.44 8.69 -7.30
N TYR A 190 12.67 7.81 -6.67
CA TYR A 190 12.03 6.66 -7.32
C TYR A 190 10.65 7.05 -7.86
N THR A 191 10.09 6.22 -8.73
CA THR A 191 8.81 6.47 -9.39
C THR A 191 7.82 5.35 -9.13
N ILE A 192 6.55 5.70 -9.12
CA ILE A 192 5.42 4.78 -9.01
C ILE A 192 4.52 4.98 -10.21
N ILE A 193 4.04 3.88 -10.80
CA ILE A 193 3.26 3.88 -12.03
C ILE A 193 1.93 3.17 -11.77
N TRP A 194 0.84 3.70 -12.30
CA TRP A 194 -0.41 2.97 -12.48
C TRP A 194 -0.45 2.40 -13.89
N GLU A 195 -0.75 1.08 -14.01
CA GLU A 195 -0.75 0.35 -15.27
C GLU A 195 -2.18 -0.05 -15.67
N PRO A 196 -2.75 0.55 -16.72
CA PRO A 196 -4.15 0.31 -17.12
C PRO A 196 -4.43 -1.13 -17.57
N ASP A 197 -3.44 -1.81 -18.15
CA ASP A 197 -3.60 -3.16 -18.70
C ASP A 197 -3.44 -4.25 -17.64
N ALA A 198 -2.92 -3.92 -16.47
CA ALA A 198 -2.74 -4.85 -15.35
C ALA A 198 -4.02 -4.96 -14.50
N LYS A 199 -5.08 -5.53 -15.08
CA LYS A 199 -6.43 -5.53 -14.50
C LYS A 199 -6.61 -6.58 -13.40
N VAL A 200 -7.16 -6.14 -12.26
CA VAL A 200 -7.59 -6.98 -11.14
C VAL A 200 -9.00 -6.59 -10.69
N ILE A 201 -9.68 -7.48 -10.01
CA ILE A 201 -11.03 -7.27 -9.47
C ILE A 201 -10.95 -7.26 -7.96
N LEU A 202 -11.32 -6.14 -7.34
CA LEU A 202 -11.38 -5.97 -5.90
C LEU A 202 -12.84 -6.00 -5.43
N GLU A 203 -13.15 -6.84 -4.43
CA GLU A 203 -14.53 -7.00 -3.95
C GLU A 203 -14.86 -6.13 -2.72
N HIS A 204 -13.91 -5.35 -2.19
CA HIS A 204 -14.09 -4.46 -1.03
C HIS A 204 -14.63 -5.14 0.24
N GLU A 205 -14.36 -6.43 0.42
CA GLU A 205 -14.77 -7.21 1.61
C GLU A 205 -13.65 -7.27 2.66
N SER A 206 -12.96 -6.16 2.87
CA SER A 206 -11.77 -6.11 3.74
C SER A 206 -12.08 -6.51 5.18
N SER A 207 -11.10 -7.14 5.85
CA SER A 207 -11.17 -7.47 7.29
C SER A 207 -11.43 -6.25 8.17
N PHE A 208 -11.15 -5.04 7.68
CA PHE A 208 -11.43 -3.78 8.36
C PHE A 208 -12.92 -3.46 8.52
N ASN A 209 -13.80 -4.04 7.70
CA ASN A 209 -15.25 -3.90 7.87
C ASN A 209 -15.77 -4.47 9.19
N LYS A 210 -14.97 -5.29 9.89
CA LYS A 210 -15.29 -5.85 11.22
C LYS A 210 -14.91 -4.91 12.38
N PHE A 211 -14.17 -3.83 12.13
CA PHE A 211 -13.83 -2.84 13.15
C PHE A 211 -15.01 -1.90 13.42
N ASP A 212 -15.14 -1.45 14.67
CA ASP A 212 -16.06 -0.36 14.98
C ASP A 212 -15.71 0.89 14.16
N LYS A 213 -16.73 1.47 13.51
CA LYS A 213 -16.57 2.60 12.57
C LYS A 213 -15.91 3.82 13.23
N ASN A 214 -16.19 4.08 14.50
CA ASN A 214 -15.62 5.22 15.23
C ASN A 214 -14.13 5.02 15.46
N ASN A 215 -13.73 3.81 15.88
CA ASN A 215 -12.32 3.45 16.06
C ASN A 215 -11.57 3.48 14.74
N LEU A 216 -12.18 3.00 13.67
CA LEU A 216 -11.56 3.02 12.34
C LEU A 216 -11.34 4.46 11.84
N ASN A 217 -12.32 5.35 12.05
CA ASN A 217 -12.18 6.75 11.68
C ASN A 217 -11.07 7.45 12.48
N LEU A 218 -11.00 7.20 13.79
CA LEU A 218 -9.90 7.71 14.63
C LEU A 218 -8.53 7.25 14.13
N ILE A 219 -8.39 5.97 13.76
CA ILE A 219 -7.14 5.40 13.21
C ILE A 219 -6.77 6.12 11.92
N LYS A 220 -7.70 6.27 10.97
CA LYS A 220 -7.45 6.94 9.68
C LYS A 220 -6.99 8.39 9.87
N GLN A 221 -7.72 9.16 10.68
CA GLN A 221 -7.38 10.56 10.96
C GLN A 221 -6.04 10.70 11.71
N ARG A 222 -5.78 9.84 12.70
CA ARG A 222 -4.49 9.79 13.40
C ARG A 222 -3.35 9.53 12.43
N ASN A 223 -3.48 8.54 11.56
CA ASN A 223 -2.45 8.14 10.60
C ASN A 223 -2.23 9.25 9.55
N GLU A 224 -3.27 9.94 9.13
CA GLU A 224 -3.19 11.12 8.27
C GLU A 224 -2.30 12.21 8.89
N LEU A 225 -2.50 12.53 10.18
CA LEU A 225 -1.67 13.52 10.87
C LEU A 225 -0.21 13.05 11.00
N VAL A 226 0.01 11.78 11.36
CA VAL A 226 1.37 11.20 11.43
C VAL A 226 2.06 11.31 10.08
N PHE A 227 1.35 11.05 8.98
CA PHE A 227 1.89 11.19 7.63
C PHE A 227 2.34 12.63 7.36
N TYR A 228 1.52 13.64 7.61
CA TYR A 228 1.88 15.04 7.36
C TYR A 228 3.08 15.47 8.18
N TRP A 229 3.09 15.17 9.47
CA TRP A 229 4.16 15.60 10.37
C TRP A 229 5.49 14.91 10.08
N LYS A 230 5.43 13.69 9.56
CA LYS A 230 6.59 12.89 9.19
C LYS A 230 7.15 13.26 7.81
N ASN A 231 6.29 13.41 6.80
CA ASN A 231 6.69 13.40 5.41
C ASN A 231 6.67 14.77 4.72
N ILE A 232 5.78 15.68 5.12
CA ILE A 232 5.72 17.01 4.50
C ILE A 232 6.82 17.89 5.09
N THR A 233 7.73 18.36 4.23
CA THR A 233 8.91 19.17 4.62
C THR A 233 8.84 20.60 4.10
N ASP A 234 8.00 20.89 3.08
CA ASP A 234 7.78 22.26 2.58
C ASP A 234 7.23 23.17 3.70
N PRO A 235 7.93 24.28 4.04
CA PRO A 235 7.55 25.11 5.18
C PRO A 235 6.22 25.83 4.99
N VAL A 236 5.83 26.13 3.75
CA VAL A 236 4.54 26.76 3.45
C VAL A 236 3.42 25.76 3.66
N MET A 237 3.54 24.55 3.12
CA MET A 237 2.56 23.47 3.31
C MET A 237 2.40 23.12 4.79
N ARG A 238 3.49 23.04 5.55
CA ARG A 238 3.45 22.82 7.01
C ARG A 238 2.68 23.92 7.75
N ARG A 239 2.92 25.19 7.39
CA ARG A 239 2.22 26.33 8.00
C ARG A 239 0.74 26.32 7.66
N GLU A 240 0.37 26.05 6.42
CA GLU A 240 -1.03 25.92 5.98
C GLU A 240 -1.74 24.80 6.75
N HIS A 241 -1.09 23.65 6.87
CA HIS A 241 -1.63 22.53 7.64
C HIS A 241 -1.80 22.86 9.13
N LEU A 242 -0.85 23.55 9.75
CA LEU A 242 -0.97 24.01 11.14
C LEU A 242 -2.16 24.96 11.34
N HIS A 243 -2.34 25.92 10.43
CA HIS A 243 -3.53 26.80 10.45
C HIS A 243 -4.82 26.02 10.30
N TYR A 244 -4.87 25.02 9.41
CA TYR A 244 -5.99 24.11 9.29
C TYR A 244 -6.29 23.41 10.62
N LEU A 245 -5.28 22.82 11.26
CA LEU A 245 -5.44 22.09 12.53
C LEU A 245 -6.01 23.00 13.64
N LEU A 246 -5.47 24.22 13.78
CA LEU A 246 -5.94 25.18 14.77
C LEU A 246 -7.42 25.52 14.54
N ARG A 247 -7.78 25.90 13.32
CA ARG A 247 -9.13 26.26 12.93
C ARG A 247 -10.12 25.09 13.10
N HIS A 248 -9.72 23.89 12.63
CA HIS A 248 -10.52 22.68 12.70
C HIS A 248 -10.76 22.24 14.15
N SER A 249 -9.76 22.35 15.02
CA SER A 249 -9.88 21.99 16.44
C SER A 249 -10.80 22.94 17.22
N LEU A 250 -10.86 24.22 16.84
CA LEU A 250 -11.77 25.18 17.45
C LEU A 250 -13.25 24.89 17.11
N THR A 251 -13.51 24.45 15.88
CA THR A 251 -14.86 24.12 15.41
C THR A 251 -15.29 22.68 15.75
N HIS A 252 -14.32 21.78 15.96
CA HIS A 252 -14.53 20.36 16.27
C HIS A 252 -13.67 19.93 17.48
N PRO A 253 -14.06 20.29 18.72
CA PRO A 253 -13.23 20.04 19.92
C PRO A 253 -12.86 18.54 20.11
N GLY A 254 -13.71 17.62 19.64
CA GLY A 254 -13.43 16.17 19.65
C GLY A 254 -12.18 15.77 18.85
N TYR A 255 -11.74 16.61 17.91
CA TYR A 255 -10.55 16.35 17.09
C TYR A 255 -9.23 16.42 17.89
N LEU A 256 -9.23 17.05 19.07
CA LEU A 256 -8.10 17.03 19.99
C LEU A 256 -7.67 15.61 20.36
N LYS A 257 -8.62 14.66 20.46
CA LYS A 257 -8.30 13.24 20.69
C LYS A 257 -7.46 12.64 19.56
N VAL A 258 -7.73 13.04 18.32
CA VAL A 258 -6.96 12.61 17.14
C VAL A 258 -5.54 13.16 17.20
N ILE A 259 -5.38 14.44 17.53
CA ILE A 259 -4.09 15.12 17.66
C ILE A 259 -3.25 14.44 18.75
N ILE A 260 -3.79 14.21 19.93
CA ILE A 260 -3.10 13.53 21.05
C ILE A 260 -2.70 12.10 20.63
N ALA A 261 -3.61 11.37 19.99
CA ALA A 261 -3.32 10.03 19.50
C ALA A 261 -2.19 10.01 18.45
N ALA A 262 -2.11 11.04 17.60
CA ALA A 262 -1.06 11.18 16.59
C ALA A 262 0.29 11.54 17.24
N ILE A 263 0.33 12.47 18.20
CA ILE A 263 1.55 12.84 18.93
C ILE A 263 2.16 11.60 19.62
N ASN A 264 1.34 10.77 20.25
CA ASN A 264 1.78 9.55 20.93
C ASN A 264 2.33 8.46 19.97
N LYS A 265 2.17 8.66 18.67
CA LYS A 265 2.63 7.74 17.62
C LYS A 265 3.77 8.28 16.78
N LEU A 266 4.19 9.54 16.99
CA LEU A 266 5.28 10.11 16.18
C LEU A 266 6.57 9.28 16.37
N PRO A 267 7.13 8.73 15.28
CA PRO A 267 8.39 8.02 15.33
C PRO A 267 9.54 9.00 15.51
N THR A 268 10.65 8.53 16.05
CA THR A 268 11.93 9.24 15.98
C THR A 268 12.29 9.36 14.50
N GLN A 269 12.42 10.58 13.98
CA GLN A 269 12.62 10.84 12.55
C GLN A 269 13.86 10.12 12.01
N VAL A 270 13.66 9.27 11.00
CA VAL A 270 14.75 8.79 10.14
C VAL A 270 14.85 9.79 8.98
N LYS A 271 15.95 10.58 8.95
CA LYS A 271 16.23 11.46 7.80
C LYS A 271 16.71 10.61 6.64
N ASN A 272 15.89 10.48 5.61
CA ASN A 272 16.33 10.01 4.31
C ASN A 272 16.80 11.21 3.48
N GLU A 273 17.77 10.99 2.58
CA GLU A 273 18.20 12.00 1.61
C GLU A 273 17.03 12.32 0.67
N GLU A 274 16.60 13.61 0.67
CA GLU A 274 15.49 14.07 -0.16
C GLU A 274 16.02 14.59 -1.49
N LYS A 275 15.71 13.91 -2.59
CA LYS A 275 16.04 14.32 -3.97
C LYS A 275 14.95 15.19 -4.60
N LEU A 276 13.70 15.01 -4.16
CA LEU A 276 12.56 15.79 -4.64
C LEU A 276 11.85 16.48 -3.47
N THR A 277 11.43 17.72 -3.70
CA THR A 277 10.58 18.47 -2.78
C THR A 277 9.11 18.02 -2.89
N ASP A 278 8.30 18.32 -1.87
CA ASP A 278 6.86 18.02 -1.87
C ASP A 278 6.15 18.62 -3.10
N ARG A 279 6.51 19.84 -3.51
CA ARG A 279 5.93 20.51 -4.70
C ARG A 279 6.31 19.83 -6.01
N GLN A 280 7.56 19.36 -6.12
CA GLN A 280 7.99 18.60 -7.30
C GLN A 280 7.26 17.26 -7.38
N ILE A 281 7.05 16.58 -6.26
CA ILE A 281 6.26 15.35 -6.21
C ILE A 281 4.84 15.62 -6.70
N LEU A 282 4.14 16.63 -6.16
CA LEU A 282 2.79 16.99 -6.58
C LEU A 282 2.70 17.33 -8.07
N ALA A 283 3.72 17.98 -8.64
CA ALA A 283 3.76 18.26 -10.06
C ALA A 283 3.94 17.00 -10.92
N MET A 284 4.78 16.07 -10.47
CA MET A 284 5.11 14.85 -11.22
C MET A 284 3.98 13.79 -11.19
N VAL A 285 3.37 13.56 -10.03
CA VAL A 285 2.38 12.48 -9.86
C VAL A 285 1.08 12.71 -10.62
N ASN A 286 0.85 13.91 -11.12
CA ASN A 286 -0.31 14.26 -11.96
C ASN A 286 0.01 14.22 -13.47
N GLN A 287 1.21 13.77 -13.86
CA GLN A 287 1.59 13.65 -15.26
C GLN A 287 1.34 12.23 -15.78
N PRO A 288 0.98 12.10 -17.07
CA PRO A 288 0.99 10.79 -17.71
C PRO A 288 2.42 10.23 -17.71
N PHE A 289 2.52 8.92 -17.63
CA PHE A 289 3.80 8.24 -17.79
C PHE A 289 4.14 8.17 -19.29
N SER A 290 5.26 8.77 -19.67
CA SER A 290 5.79 8.81 -21.05
C SER A 290 6.74 7.64 -21.35
#